data_e9ebb4925d84fc25638565596f9b3c40
#
_entry.id   e9ebb4925d84fc25638565596f9b3c40
#
_cell.length_a   1.000
_cell.length_b   1.000
_cell.length_c   1.000
_cell.angle_alpha   90.00
_cell.angle_beta   90.00
_cell.angle_gamma   90.00
#
_symmetry.space_group_name_H-M   'P 1'
#
loop_
_entity.id
_entity.type
_entity.pdbx_description
1 polymer ?
#
loop_
_entity_poly.entity_id
_entity_poly.type
_entity_poly.pdbx_seq_one_letter_code
_entity_poly.pdbx_strand_id
1 'polypeptide(L)'
;MLQIRAGTKCIAFLIATGVMLAGCQSSSVDGLAAYGDSAKTLEDDSAVAFYKNDELITTGKLQFQEKNYGKSYAIYKRAVDVFPEDPAAWLGLAASADMVARFDTSDRAYQQLSRMIGNTPVYYNNIGYSHLLRGDLRTARRYFLKAYELDPGNEVTARNLELMKNSVNYAQR
;
A
#
# COMPACT_ATOMS: atom_id res chain seq x y z
N MET A 1 -91.98 10.66 -9.58
CA MET A 1 -91.51 12.03 -9.75
C MET A 1 -90.34 12.25 -8.87
N LEU A 2 -89.33 12.84 -9.40
CA LEU A 2 -88.11 13.42 -8.82
C LEU A 2 -86.90 12.53 -8.69
N GLN A 3 -85.97 12.79 -9.57
CA GLN A 3 -84.58 12.30 -9.60
C GLN A 3 -83.76 13.02 -8.57
N ILE A 4 -82.85 12.30 -7.93
CA ILE A 4 -81.72 12.92 -7.22
C ILE A 4 -80.43 12.24 -7.76
N ARG A 5 -79.64 13.05 -8.46
CA ARG A 5 -78.33 12.72 -8.95
C ARG A 5 -77.34 12.71 -7.77
N ALA A 6 -76.71 11.61 -7.54
CA ALA A 6 -75.52 11.53 -6.68
C ALA A 6 -74.26 11.64 -7.57
N GLY A 7 -73.51 12.72 -7.36
CA GLY A 7 -72.23 12.94 -8.02
C GLY A 7 -71.09 12.22 -7.29
N THR A 8 -70.54 11.24 -7.97
CA THR A 8 -69.36 10.52 -7.46
C THR A 8 -68.09 11.30 -7.84
N LYS A 9 -67.46 11.92 -6.87
CA LYS A 9 -66.15 12.53 -7.04
C LYS A 9 -65.07 11.42 -6.96
N CYS A 10 -64.48 11.06 -8.08
CA CYS A 10 -63.27 10.22 -8.13
C CYS A 10 -62.08 11.06 -7.60
N ILE A 11 -61.59 10.72 -6.44
CA ILE A 11 -60.33 11.22 -5.95
C ILE A 11 -59.23 10.28 -6.53
N ALA A 12 -58.49 10.78 -7.49
CA ALA A 12 -57.33 10.12 -8.05
C ALA A 12 -56.20 10.18 -7.00
N PHE A 13 -55.87 9.06 -6.39
CA PHE A 13 -54.72 8.91 -5.50
C PHE A 13 -53.49 8.67 -6.41
N LEU A 14 -52.67 9.73 -6.57
CA LEU A 14 -51.36 9.61 -7.22
C LEU A 14 -50.39 8.95 -6.20
N ILE A 15 -50.14 7.68 -6.38
CA ILE A 15 -49.06 6.97 -5.69
C ILE A 15 -47.76 7.36 -6.40
N ALA A 16 -47.03 8.30 -5.84
CA ALA A 16 -45.67 8.58 -6.22
C ALA A 16 -44.77 7.43 -5.71
N THR A 17 -44.49 6.48 -6.60
CA THR A 17 -43.45 5.46 -6.35
C THR A 17 -42.06 6.16 -6.40
N GLY A 18 -41.58 6.57 -5.26
CA GLY A 18 -40.20 6.98 -5.07
C GLY A 18 -39.28 5.78 -5.28
N VAL A 19 -38.62 5.72 -6.45
CA VAL A 19 -37.51 4.81 -6.68
C VAL A 19 -36.35 5.28 -5.78
N MET A 20 -36.19 4.65 -4.64
CA MET A 20 -34.97 4.74 -3.86
C MET A 20 -33.86 4.09 -4.68
N LEU A 21 -33.09 4.89 -5.39
CA LEU A 21 -31.76 4.50 -5.86
C LEU A 21 -30.93 4.25 -4.58
N ALA A 22 -30.89 3.00 -4.14
CA ALA A 22 -29.88 2.54 -3.23
C ALA A 22 -28.53 2.71 -3.94
N GLY A 23 -27.90 3.87 -3.75
CA GLY A 23 -26.51 4.06 -4.12
C GLY A 23 -25.74 2.95 -3.43
N CYS A 24 -25.09 2.10 -4.22
CA CYS A 24 -24.00 1.28 -3.71
C CYS A 24 -22.98 2.27 -3.13
N GLN A 25 -23.06 2.49 -1.82
CA GLN A 25 -21.90 2.95 -1.08
C GLN A 25 -20.87 1.85 -1.26
N SER A 26 -19.92 2.10 -2.16
CA SER A 26 -18.69 1.35 -2.16
C SER A 26 -18.18 1.44 -0.74
N SER A 27 -18.29 0.32 -0.01
CA SER A 27 -17.59 0.18 1.25
C SER A 27 -16.14 0.52 0.97
N SER A 28 -15.75 1.72 1.38
CA SER A 28 -14.36 2.12 1.51
C SER A 28 -13.65 0.93 2.13
N VAL A 29 -12.53 0.56 1.54
CA VAL A 29 -11.72 -0.57 1.97
C VAL A 29 -11.09 -0.19 3.32
N ASP A 30 -11.91 -0.22 4.40
CA ASP A 30 -11.46 0.01 5.78
C ASP A 30 -10.35 -0.97 6.22
N GLY A 31 -10.08 -2.01 5.41
CA GLY A 31 -8.99 -2.93 5.62
C GLY A 31 -7.58 -2.34 5.46
N LEU A 32 -7.44 -1.22 4.74
CA LEU A 32 -6.15 -0.54 4.60
C LEU A 32 -5.83 0.40 5.78
N ALA A 33 -6.84 0.80 6.56
CA ALA A 33 -6.64 1.58 7.79
C ALA A 33 -5.83 0.82 8.86
N ALA A 34 -5.75 -0.51 8.76
CA ALA A 34 -4.91 -1.33 9.65
C ALA A 34 -3.40 -1.09 9.47
N TYR A 35 -2.99 -0.40 8.41
CA TYR A 35 -1.58 -0.09 8.11
C TYR A 35 -1.17 1.35 8.47
N GLY A 36 -1.99 2.11 9.18
CA GLY A 36 -1.60 3.35 9.84
C GLY A 36 -1.63 4.61 8.98
N ASP A 37 -1.91 4.52 7.68
CA ASP A 37 -1.98 5.69 6.81
C ASP A 37 -3.19 5.65 5.88
N SER A 38 -3.86 6.79 5.70
CA SER A 38 -4.99 6.89 4.78
C SER A 38 -4.49 7.17 3.36
N ALA A 39 -5.16 6.62 2.35
CA ALA A 39 -4.87 6.88 0.94
C ALA A 39 -4.84 8.40 0.60
N LYS A 40 -5.50 9.22 1.42
CA LYS A 40 -5.54 10.68 1.30
C LYS A 40 -4.17 11.33 1.50
N THR A 41 -3.30 10.71 2.30
CA THR A 41 -1.93 11.21 2.57
C THR A 41 -0.99 10.97 1.38
N LEU A 42 -1.37 10.10 0.43
CA LEU A 42 -0.58 9.79 -0.76
C LEU A 42 -0.56 10.92 -1.80
N GLU A 43 -1.53 11.83 -1.76
CA GLU A 43 -1.69 12.90 -2.76
C GLU A 43 -1.15 14.26 -2.27
N ASP A 44 -0.80 14.39 -0.99
CA ASP A 44 -0.34 15.65 -0.42
C ASP A 44 1.20 15.79 -0.49
N ASP A 45 1.72 15.98 -1.71
CA ASP A 45 3.12 16.34 -1.93
C ASP A 45 3.47 17.71 -1.30
N SER A 46 2.46 18.53 -0.94
CA SER A 46 2.68 19.87 -0.37
C SER A 46 3.29 19.80 1.03
N ALA A 47 2.91 18.83 1.84
CA ALA A 47 3.45 18.64 3.19
C ALA A 47 4.94 18.25 3.17
N VAL A 48 5.42 17.66 2.07
CA VAL A 48 6.81 17.21 1.93
C VAL A 48 7.74 18.38 1.56
N ALA A 49 7.21 19.46 0.98
CA ALA A 49 7.98 20.63 0.57
C ALA A 49 8.63 21.36 1.77
N PHE A 50 8.12 21.19 2.99
CA PHE A 50 8.63 21.83 4.20
C PHE A 50 9.88 21.15 4.78
N TYR A 51 10.20 19.92 4.40
CA TYR A 51 11.40 19.25 4.89
C TYR A 51 12.64 19.72 4.12
N LYS A 52 13.73 19.93 4.85
CA LYS A 52 15.02 20.21 4.22
C LYS A 52 15.54 18.98 3.49
N ASN A 53 16.34 19.21 2.45
CA ASN A 53 16.86 18.11 1.65
C ASN A 53 17.70 17.11 2.46
N ASP A 54 18.53 17.58 3.36
CA ASP A 54 19.38 16.78 4.25
C ASP A 54 18.61 15.96 5.29
N GLU A 55 17.35 16.30 5.54
CA GLU A 55 16.46 15.60 6.49
C GLU A 55 15.60 14.52 5.81
N LEU A 56 15.49 14.48 4.48
CA LEU A 56 14.53 13.63 3.77
C LEU A 56 14.67 12.15 4.11
N ILE A 57 15.87 11.58 4.03
CA ILE A 57 16.10 10.16 4.28
C ILE A 57 15.80 9.80 5.74
N THR A 58 16.26 10.63 6.66
CA THR A 58 16.02 10.41 8.11
C THR A 58 14.55 10.53 8.45
N THR A 59 13.87 11.56 7.93
CA THR A 59 12.44 11.77 8.17
C THR A 59 11.61 10.68 7.50
N GLY A 60 11.94 10.29 6.27
CA GLY A 60 11.26 9.18 5.58
C GLY A 60 11.36 7.88 6.36
N LYS A 61 12.55 7.58 6.92
CA LYS A 61 12.77 6.41 7.79
C LYS A 61 11.94 6.48 9.07
N LEU A 62 11.89 7.65 9.72
CA LEU A 62 11.08 7.85 10.93
C LEU A 62 9.59 7.60 10.63
N GLN A 63 9.07 8.19 9.56
CA GLN A 63 7.66 7.99 9.17
C GLN A 63 7.37 6.52 8.84
N PHE A 64 8.31 5.80 8.22
CA PHE A 64 8.18 4.37 7.98
C PHE A 64 8.10 3.57 9.28
N GLN A 65 8.96 3.87 10.25
CA GLN A 65 8.97 3.22 11.57
C GLN A 65 7.69 3.47 12.37
N GLU A 66 7.12 4.66 12.22
CA GLU A 66 5.82 5.05 12.80
C GLU A 66 4.62 4.47 12.03
N LYS A 67 4.86 3.69 10.97
CA LYS A 67 3.85 3.09 10.08
C LYS A 67 3.04 4.13 9.27
N ASN A 68 3.51 5.35 9.17
CA ASN A 68 2.95 6.40 8.31
C ASN A 68 3.46 6.21 6.87
N TYR A 69 3.12 5.06 6.26
CA TYR A 69 3.72 4.62 5.01
C TYR A 69 3.45 5.54 3.82
N GLY A 70 2.27 6.15 3.72
CA GLY A 70 1.97 7.10 2.68
C GLY A 70 2.82 8.36 2.77
N LYS A 71 3.02 8.88 3.99
CA LYS A 71 3.91 10.02 4.23
C LYS A 71 5.38 9.67 3.96
N SER A 72 5.80 8.48 4.40
CA SER A 72 7.13 7.95 4.10
C SER A 72 7.35 7.85 2.59
N TYR A 73 6.37 7.30 1.86
CA TYR A 73 6.40 7.21 0.39
C TYR A 73 6.57 8.57 -0.29
N ALA A 74 5.78 9.58 0.11
CA ALA A 74 5.88 10.93 -0.46
C ALA A 74 7.26 11.56 -0.20
N ILE A 75 7.81 11.37 1.02
CA ILE A 75 9.15 11.86 1.38
C ILE A 75 10.22 11.16 0.54
N TYR A 76 10.18 9.84 0.42
CA TYR A 76 11.19 9.12 -0.35
C TYR A 76 11.07 9.35 -1.86
N LYS A 77 9.87 9.61 -2.39
CA LYS A 77 9.68 10.04 -3.77
C LYS A 77 10.48 11.33 -4.06
N ARG A 78 10.41 12.31 -3.14
CA ARG A 78 11.26 13.50 -3.24
C ARG A 78 12.75 13.20 -2.99
N ALA A 79 13.04 12.28 -2.04
CA ALA A 79 14.43 11.94 -1.73
C ALA A 79 15.21 11.37 -2.93
N VAL A 80 14.57 10.56 -3.77
CA VAL A 80 15.23 10.01 -4.98
C VAL A 80 15.48 11.06 -6.05
N ASP A 81 14.68 12.14 -6.09
CA ASP A 81 14.92 13.28 -7.00
C ASP A 81 16.11 14.11 -6.53
N VAL A 82 16.30 14.25 -5.21
CA VAL A 82 17.41 15.03 -4.61
C VAL A 82 18.70 14.20 -4.54
N PHE A 83 18.59 12.90 -4.26
CA PHE A 83 19.72 11.98 -4.06
C PHE A 83 19.58 10.74 -4.96
N PRO A 84 19.66 10.90 -6.30
CA PRO A 84 19.43 9.81 -7.25
C PRO A 84 20.45 8.67 -7.14
N GLU A 85 21.65 8.95 -6.59
CA GLU A 85 22.73 7.97 -6.42
C GLU A 85 22.78 7.37 -5.00
N ASP A 86 21.83 7.73 -4.11
CA ASP A 86 21.81 7.18 -2.75
C ASP A 86 20.91 5.93 -2.68
N PRO A 87 21.49 4.74 -2.42
CA PRO A 87 20.70 3.51 -2.26
C PRO A 87 19.66 3.57 -1.15
N ALA A 88 19.88 4.39 -0.09
CA ALA A 88 18.93 4.51 1.01
C ALA A 88 17.64 5.23 0.57
N ALA A 89 17.75 6.22 -0.33
CA ALA A 89 16.58 6.89 -0.90
C ALA A 89 15.72 5.91 -1.72
N TRP A 90 16.35 5.15 -2.62
CA TRP A 90 15.65 4.16 -3.44
C TRP A 90 15.08 2.99 -2.63
N LEU A 91 15.81 2.53 -1.62
CA LEU A 91 15.34 1.48 -0.71
C LEU A 91 14.11 1.94 0.08
N GLY A 92 14.16 3.16 0.60
CA GLY A 92 13.03 3.76 1.31
C GLY A 92 11.81 3.95 0.40
N LEU A 93 12.02 4.39 -0.85
CA LEU A 93 10.94 4.51 -1.84
C LEU A 93 10.33 3.13 -2.14
N ALA A 94 11.16 2.11 -2.42
CA ALA A 94 10.68 0.77 -2.73
C ALA A 94 9.86 0.20 -1.57
N ALA A 95 10.41 0.23 -0.35
CA ALA A 95 9.75 -0.33 0.82
C ALA A 95 8.45 0.40 1.16
N SER A 96 8.44 1.74 1.12
CA SER A 96 7.22 2.51 1.41
C SER A 96 6.16 2.33 0.32
N ALA A 97 6.56 2.24 -0.96
CA ALA A 97 5.67 1.95 -2.08
C ALA A 97 5.00 0.56 -1.93
N ASP A 98 5.76 -0.46 -1.51
CA ASP A 98 5.23 -1.78 -1.22
C ASP A 98 4.17 -1.75 -0.11
N MET A 99 4.41 -0.99 0.97
CA MET A 99 3.49 -0.89 2.10
C MET A 99 2.19 -0.18 1.75
N VAL A 100 2.18 0.67 0.72
CA VAL A 100 0.97 1.34 0.21
C VAL A 100 0.44 0.70 -1.09
N ALA A 101 0.91 -0.52 -1.41
CA ALA A 101 0.54 -1.31 -2.58
C ALA A 101 0.79 -0.61 -3.94
N ARG A 102 1.74 0.33 -4.00
CA ARG A 102 2.22 0.97 -5.23
C ARG A 102 3.30 0.13 -5.90
N PHE A 103 2.94 -1.11 -6.27
CA PHE A 103 3.90 -2.11 -6.72
C PHE A 103 4.65 -1.72 -8.00
N ASP A 104 4.04 -0.97 -8.91
CA ASP A 104 4.74 -0.47 -10.11
C ASP A 104 5.89 0.49 -9.77
N THR A 105 5.71 1.30 -8.73
CA THR A 105 6.77 2.20 -8.25
C THR A 105 7.85 1.42 -7.51
N SER A 106 7.45 0.48 -6.68
CA SER A 106 8.36 -0.42 -5.97
C SER A 106 9.24 -1.19 -6.96
N ASP A 107 8.67 -1.77 -8.03
CA ASP A 107 9.42 -2.51 -9.05
C ASP A 107 10.48 -1.64 -9.74
N ARG A 108 10.12 -0.41 -10.12
CA ARG A 108 11.09 0.54 -10.70
C ARG A 108 12.20 0.90 -9.72
N ALA A 109 11.85 1.10 -8.44
CA ALA A 109 12.83 1.40 -7.41
C ALA A 109 13.78 0.21 -7.15
N TYR A 110 13.26 -1.02 -7.09
CA TYR A 110 14.10 -2.23 -6.99
C TYR A 110 14.96 -2.45 -8.23
N GLN A 111 14.47 -2.11 -9.42
CA GLN A 111 15.29 -2.16 -10.64
C GLN A 111 16.48 -1.19 -10.55
N GLN A 112 16.29 0.01 -10.03
CA GLN A 112 17.39 0.96 -9.80
C GLN A 112 18.34 0.43 -8.72
N LEU A 113 17.81 -0.05 -7.58
CA LEU A 113 18.60 -0.65 -6.51
C LEU A 113 19.44 -1.85 -6.97
N SER A 114 18.94 -2.66 -7.91
CA SER A 114 19.68 -3.81 -8.41
C SER A 114 20.99 -3.42 -9.08
N ARG A 115 21.09 -2.22 -9.65
CA ARG A 115 22.31 -1.68 -10.25
C ARG A 115 23.30 -1.16 -9.22
N MET A 116 22.80 -0.73 -8.06
CA MET A 116 23.59 -0.10 -7.00
C MET A 116 24.06 -1.13 -5.97
N ILE A 117 23.13 -1.96 -5.47
CA ILE A 117 23.37 -2.90 -4.38
C ILE A 117 22.77 -4.29 -4.63
N GLY A 118 22.55 -4.67 -5.91
CA GLY A 118 21.77 -5.85 -6.29
C GLY A 118 22.30 -7.20 -5.79
N ASN A 119 23.55 -7.28 -5.37
CA ASN A 119 24.12 -8.52 -4.81
C ASN A 119 24.40 -8.39 -3.31
N THR A 120 23.43 -7.92 -2.55
CA THR A 120 23.53 -7.77 -1.10
C THR A 120 22.36 -8.43 -0.37
N PRO A 121 22.56 -8.89 0.88
CA PRO A 121 21.46 -9.43 1.71
C PRO A 121 20.32 -8.43 1.87
N VAL A 122 20.62 -7.13 1.99
CA VAL A 122 19.64 -6.06 2.13
C VAL A 122 18.73 -6.01 0.91
N TYR A 123 19.29 -6.01 -0.31
CA TYR A 123 18.51 -6.02 -1.54
C TYR A 123 17.60 -7.25 -1.63
N TYR A 124 18.18 -8.44 -1.43
CA TYR A 124 17.41 -9.69 -1.55
C TYR A 124 16.34 -9.84 -0.47
N ASN A 125 16.57 -9.39 0.75
CA ASN A 125 15.54 -9.40 1.78
C ASN A 125 14.36 -8.47 1.43
N ASN A 126 14.64 -7.27 0.96
CA ASN A 126 13.57 -6.30 0.66
C ASN A 126 12.76 -6.71 -0.57
N ILE A 127 13.39 -7.10 -1.68
CA ILE A 127 12.65 -7.57 -2.86
C ILE A 127 11.90 -8.88 -2.57
N GLY A 128 12.45 -9.76 -1.73
CA GLY A 128 11.77 -10.96 -1.25
C GLY A 128 10.51 -10.61 -0.46
N TYR A 129 10.57 -9.61 0.41
CA TYR A 129 9.42 -9.13 1.16
C TYR A 129 8.36 -8.49 0.26
N SER A 130 8.76 -7.73 -0.75
CA SER A 130 7.86 -7.20 -1.79
C SER A 130 7.04 -8.32 -2.47
N HIS A 131 7.70 -9.40 -2.88
CA HIS A 131 7.00 -10.56 -3.43
C HIS A 131 6.09 -11.27 -2.42
N LEU A 132 6.48 -11.32 -1.14
CA LEU A 132 5.65 -11.86 -0.06
C LEU A 132 4.35 -11.06 0.10
N LEU A 133 4.42 -9.73 0.09
CA LEU A 133 3.26 -8.84 0.16
C LEU A 133 2.28 -9.04 -1.00
N ARG A 134 2.78 -9.42 -2.18
CA ARG A 134 1.98 -9.72 -3.38
C ARG A 134 1.44 -11.17 -3.40
N GLY A 135 1.79 -11.99 -2.42
CA GLY A 135 1.41 -13.41 -2.37
C GLY A 135 2.26 -14.31 -3.27
N ASP A 136 3.30 -13.81 -3.93
CA ASP A 136 4.23 -14.63 -4.72
C ASP A 136 5.27 -15.30 -3.80
N LEU A 137 4.79 -16.29 -3.07
CA LEU A 137 5.58 -17.01 -2.06
C LEU A 137 6.78 -17.76 -2.67
N ARG A 138 6.65 -18.21 -3.92
CA ARG A 138 7.75 -18.93 -4.59
C ARG A 138 8.93 -18.00 -4.87
N THR A 139 8.67 -16.84 -5.41
CA THR A 139 9.70 -15.83 -5.69
C THR A 139 10.25 -15.24 -4.41
N ALA A 140 9.40 -14.93 -3.43
CA ALA A 140 9.81 -14.47 -2.10
C ALA A 140 10.83 -15.42 -1.47
N ARG A 141 10.51 -16.74 -1.44
CA ARG A 141 11.41 -17.77 -0.91
C ARG A 141 12.76 -17.77 -1.61
N ARG A 142 12.76 -17.67 -2.92
CA ARG A 142 14.02 -17.68 -3.71
C ARG A 142 14.92 -16.50 -3.33
N TYR A 143 14.34 -15.31 -3.13
CA TYR A 143 15.10 -14.13 -2.73
C TYR A 143 15.59 -14.21 -1.28
N PHE A 144 14.76 -14.67 -0.34
CA PHE A 144 15.19 -14.86 1.04
C PHE A 144 16.33 -15.91 1.17
N LEU A 145 16.29 -16.98 0.38
CA LEU A 145 17.38 -17.94 0.35
C LEU A 145 18.67 -17.33 -0.18
N LYS A 146 18.61 -16.49 -1.23
CA LYS A 146 19.78 -15.74 -1.70
C LYS A 146 20.34 -14.79 -0.64
N ALA A 147 19.47 -14.12 0.12
CA ALA A 147 19.91 -13.28 1.23
C ALA A 147 20.61 -14.13 2.31
N TYR A 148 20.07 -15.30 2.63
CA TYR A 148 20.63 -16.22 3.59
C TYR A 148 21.99 -16.80 3.16
N GLU A 149 22.15 -17.13 1.87
CA GLU A 149 23.41 -17.60 1.29
C GLU A 149 24.53 -16.56 1.45
N LEU A 150 24.21 -15.26 1.35
CA LEU A 150 25.17 -14.18 1.50
C LEU A 150 25.48 -13.83 2.96
N ASP A 151 24.52 -13.98 3.86
CA ASP A 151 24.64 -13.68 5.28
C ASP A 151 23.75 -14.60 6.11
N PRO A 152 24.24 -15.83 6.45
CA PRO A 152 23.45 -16.79 7.22
C PRO A 152 23.15 -16.37 8.66
N GLY A 153 23.92 -15.42 9.20
CA GLY A 153 23.72 -14.86 10.53
C GLY A 153 22.69 -13.74 10.62
N ASN A 154 22.09 -13.35 9.49
CA ASN A 154 21.18 -12.21 9.45
C ASN A 154 19.81 -12.53 10.06
N GLU A 155 19.53 -11.93 11.20
CA GLU A 155 18.25 -12.14 11.92
C GLU A 155 17.02 -11.71 11.11
N VAL A 156 17.13 -10.68 10.25
CA VAL A 156 16.04 -10.22 9.41
C VAL A 156 15.70 -11.28 8.38
N THR A 157 16.73 -11.87 7.75
CA THR A 157 16.56 -12.96 6.79
C THR A 157 15.91 -14.19 7.43
N ALA A 158 16.39 -14.60 8.60
CA ALA A 158 15.85 -15.72 9.36
C ALA A 158 14.36 -15.50 9.68
N ARG A 159 14.00 -14.32 10.16
CA ARG A 159 12.63 -13.93 10.48
C ARG A 159 11.72 -13.92 9.23
N ASN A 160 12.21 -13.43 8.09
CA ASN A 160 11.45 -13.42 6.84
C ASN A 160 11.20 -14.84 6.31
N LEU A 161 12.17 -15.75 6.43
CA LEU A 161 11.99 -17.17 6.08
C LEU A 161 10.97 -17.86 7.00
N GLU A 162 10.97 -17.56 8.29
CA GLU A 162 9.99 -18.07 9.25
C GLU A 162 8.58 -17.53 8.96
N LEU A 163 8.45 -16.22 8.72
CA LEU A 163 7.19 -15.58 8.33
C LEU A 163 6.59 -16.26 7.09
N MET A 164 7.42 -16.52 6.09
CA MET A 164 7.00 -17.20 4.87
C MET A 164 6.54 -18.64 5.13
N LYS A 165 7.25 -19.40 5.96
CA LYS A 165 6.87 -20.77 6.36
C LYS A 165 5.49 -20.78 7.01
N ASN A 166 5.21 -19.81 7.87
CA ASN A 166 3.91 -19.69 8.54
C ASN A 166 2.81 -19.31 7.55
N SER A 167 3.08 -18.45 6.57
CA SER A 167 2.12 -18.06 5.54
C SER A 167 1.69 -19.23 4.65
N VAL A 168 2.60 -20.13 4.30
CA VAL A 168 2.28 -21.35 3.53
C VAL A 168 1.38 -22.29 4.34
N ASN A 169 1.62 -22.44 5.64
CA ASN A 169 0.83 -23.29 6.51
C ASN A 169 -0.63 -22.79 6.68
N TYR A 170 -0.86 -21.49 6.62
CA TYR A 170 -2.21 -20.91 6.64
C TYR A 170 -2.98 -21.17 5.34
N ALA A 171 -2.31 -21.20 4.21
CA ALA A 171 -2.94 -21.42 2.90
C ALA A 171 -3.36 -22.88 2.67
N GLN A 172 -2.90 -23.82 3.51
CA GLN A 172 -3.20 -25.26 3.42
C GLN A 172 -4.30 -25.71 4.39
N ARG A 173 -4.85 -24.83 5.21
CA ARG A 173 -5.97 -25.10 6.13
C ARG A 173 -7.28 -24.54 5.60
#